data_8e6eedc1a25258e1ac4c30daa97a8f50
#
_entry.id   8e6eedc1a25258e1ac4c30daa97a8f50
#
_cell.length_a   1.000
_cell.length_b   1.000
_cell.length_c   1.000
_cell.angle_alpha   90.00
_cell.angle_beta   90.00
_cell.angle_gamma   90.00
#
_symmetry.space_group_name_H-M   'P 1'
#
loop_
_entity.id
_entity.type
_entity.pdbx_description
1 polymer ?
#
loop_
_entity_poly.entity_id
_entity_poly.type
_entity_poly.pdbx_seq_one_letter_code
_entity_poly.pdbx_strand_id
1 'polypeptide(L)'
;VSTQETLSVDQAVARAVALAEAGGRSVVGIAGAPGAGKSTLARRVVTEVTDRLGAGVAVQVPMDGFHLANTALDALGRRDRKGAIDTFDAAGYVALVRRLTAADGTGGTDGTGSTVWAPDFDRRVDEPVAGSIAVPPETVLVVSEGNYLLDRTAPWRELPGLFTETWACVVDDSVRIDRLVGRHMRHGRDHEGARRWAVEVDGANAVRVTADLHRASVLVRT
;
A
#
# COMPACT_ATOMS: atom_id res chain seq x y z
N VAL A 1 -2.79 -22.79 -16.81
CA VAL A 1 -2.09 -21.93 -15.82
C VAL A 1 -1.77 -20.65 -16.55
N SER A 2 -2.53 -19.57 -16.29
CA SER A 2 -2.22 -18.24 -16.84
C SER A 2 -0.86 -17.83 -16.30
N THR A 3 0.11 -17.61 -17.16
CA THR A 3 1.41 -17.06 -16.77
C THR A 3 1.18 -15.63 -16.26
N GLN A 4 1.50 -15.40 -15.00
CA GLN A 4 1.39 -14.06 -14.38
C GLN A 4 2.33 -13.10 -15.13
N GLU A 5 1.78 -11.97 -15.57
CA GLU A 5 2.53 -10.95 -16.30
C GLU A 5 3.58 -10.30 -15.40
N THR A 6 4.79 -10.11 -15.91
CA THR A 6 5.86 -9.41 -15.19
C THR A 6 6.24 -8.14 -15.94
N LEU A 7 6.13 -7.01 -15.27
CA LEU A 7 6.40 -5.69 -15.80
C LEU A 7 7.66 -5.07 -15.18
N SER A 8 8.33 -4.21 -15.94
CA SER A 8 9.25 -3.22 -15.38
C SER A 8 8.47 -2.10 -14.68
N VAL A 9 9.16 -1.26 -13.91
CA VAL A 9 8.54 -0.07 -13.30
C VAL A 9 7.93 0.85 -14.35
N ASP A 10 8.62 1.06 -15.48
CA ASP A 10 8.12 1.94 -16.55
C ASP A 10 6.86 1.39 -17.22
N GLN A 11 6.81 0.07 -17.45
CA GLN A 11 5.63 -0.58 -17.98
C GLN A 11 4.44 -0.53 -17.00
N ALA A 12 4.70 -0.69 -15.70
CA ALA A 12 3.66 -0.56 -14.68
C ALA A 12 3.10 0.87 -14.62
N VAL A 13 3.97 1.88 -14.72
CA VAL A 13 3.54 3.29 -14.80
C VAL A 13 2.69 3.54 -16.05
N ALA A 14 3.11 3.05 -17.22
CA ALA A 14 2.33 3.19 -18.46
C ALA A 14 0.95 2.50 -18.34
N ARG A 15 0.89 1.32 -17.68
CA ARG A 15 -0.38 0.63 -17.40
C ARG A 15 -1.30 1.43 -16.49
N ALA A 16 -0.74 2.08 -15.45
CA ALA A 16 -1.53 2.95 -14.56
C ALA A 16 -2.12 4.16 -15.29
N VAL A 17 -1.35 4.76 -16.20
CA VAL A 17 -1.86 5.84 -17.08
C VAL A 17 -3.03 5.34 -17.92
N ALA A 18 -2.89 4.18 -18.57
CA ALA A 18 -3.97 3.59 -19.36
C ALA A 18 -5.23 3.29 -18.51
N LEU A 19 -5.07 2.82 -17.27
CA LEU A 19 -6.19 2.63 -16.34
C LEU A 19 -6.88 3.96 -16.01
N ALA A 20 -6.11 5.03 -15.80
CA ALA A 20 -6.66 6.35 -15.51
C ALA A 20 -7.39 6.96 -16.72
N GLU A 21 -6.93 6.68 -17.95
CA GLU A 21 -7.54 7.15 -19.20
C GLU A 21 -8.78 6.35 -19.62
N ALA A 22 -8.96 5.14 -19.09
CA ALA A 22 -10.07 4.24 -19.47
C ALA A 22 -11.46 4.72 -19.00
N GLY A 23 -11.51 5.72 -18.11
CA GLY A 23 -12.73 6.25 -17.53
C GLY A 23 -13.21 5.48 -16.29
N GLY A 24 -13.98 6.18 -15.44
CA GLY A 24 -14.34 5.68 -14.11
C GLY A 24 -13.18 5.66 -13.13
N ARG A 25 -13.44 5.25 -11.89
CA ARG A 25 -12.38 5.15 -10.86
C ARG A 25 -11.76 3.76 -10.84
N SER A 26 -10.45 3.69 -11.04
CA SER A 26 -9.64 2.50 -10.83
C SER A 26 -8.95 2.56 -9.46
N VAL A 27 -8.92 1.43 -8.75
CA VAL A 27 -8.19 1.29 -7.49
C VAL A 27 -7.16 0.17 -7.66
N VAL A 28 -5.88 0.52 -7.66
CA VAL A 28 -4.77 -0.42 -7.80
C VAL A 28 -4.17 -0.71 -6.43
N GLY A 29 -4.08 -1.99 -6.07
CA GLY A 29 -3.45 -2.45 -4.84
C GLY A 29 -2.02 -2.93 -5.09
N ILE A 30 -1.00 -2.27 -4.51
CA ILE A 30 0.41 -2.63 -4.65
C ILE A 30 0.88 -3.35 -3.39
N ALA A 31 1.09 -4.66 -3.49
CA ALA A 31 1.62 -5.50 -2.42
C ALA A 31 3.14 -5.70 -2.57
N GLY A 32 3.78 -6.17 -1.50
CA GLY A 32 5.18 -6.56 -1.50
C GLY A 32 5.79 -6.53 -0.11
N ALA A 33 6.91 -7.22 0.07
CA ALA A 33 7.63 -7.27 1.34
C ALA A 33 8.15 -5.88 1.78
N PRO A 34 8.43 -5.67 3.07
CA PRO A 34 9.15 -4.48 3.52
C PRO A 34 10.42 -4.28 2.71
N GLY A 35 10.68 -3.06 2.22
CA GLY A 35 11.84 -2.75 1.38
C GLY A 35 11.70 -3.09 -0.11
N ALA A 36 10.59 -3.69 -0.55
CA ALA A 36 10.37 -4.06 -1.96
C ALA A 36 10.05 -2.89 -2.91
N GLY A 37 10.00 -1.65 -2.45
CA GLY A 37 9.82 -0.49 -3.32
C GLY A 37 8.37 -0.07 -3.59
N LYS A 38 7.36 -0.65 -2.92
CA LYS A 38 5.92 -0.34 -3.09
C LYS A 38 5.60 1.15 -3.09
N SER A 39 5.98 1.85 -2.01
CA SER A 39 5.68 3.28 -1.86
C SER A 39 6.43 4.15 -2.88
N THR A 40 7.59 3.70 -3.38
CA THR A 40 8.33 4.36 -4.46
C THR A 40 7.58 4.21 -5.79
N LEU A 41 7.12 2.99 -6.09
CA LEU A 41 6.30 2.73 -7.28
C LEU A 41 4.98 3.51 -7.21
N ALA A 42 4.27 3.46 -6.08
CA ALA A 42 3.01 4.17 -5.90
C ALA A 42 3.16 5.68 -6.15
N ARG A 43 4.17 6.32 -5.55
CA ARG A 43 4.45 7.74 -5.77
C ARG A 43 4.76 8.04 -7.23
N ARG A 44 5.59 7.21 -7.89
CA ARG A 44 5.94 7.40 -9.29
C ARG A 44 4.70 7.30 -10.19
N VAL A 45 3.83 6.34 -9.94
CA VAL A 45 2.55 6.21 -10.65
C VAL A 45 1.69 7.46 -10.47
N VAL A 46 1.48 7.89 -9.22
CA VAL A 46 0.66 9.07 -8.93
C VAL A 46 1.24 10.33 -9.57
N THR A 47 2.55 10.53 -9.49
CA THR A 47 3.23 11.66 -10.14
C THR A 47 3.01 11.66 -11.65
N GLU A 48 3.30 10.56 -12.32
CA GLU A 48 3.17 10.46 -13.78
C GLU A 48 1.73 10.66 -14.27
N VAL A 49 0.75 10.08 -13.56
CA VAL A 49 -0.67 10.26 -13.91
C VAL A 49 -1.10 11.71 -13.68
N THR A 50 -0.67 12.32 -12.57
CA THR A 50 -0.95 13.72 -12.27
C THR A 50 -0.34 14.67 -13.29
N ASP A 51 0.91 14.42 -13.69
CA ASP A 51 1.60 15.24 -14.69
C ASP A 51 0.92 15.19 -16.07
N ARG A 52 0.32 14.05 -16.42
CA ARG A 52 -0.36 13.87 -17.70
C ARG A 52 -1.83 14.32 -17.70
N LEU A 53 -2.55 14.05 -16.64
CA LEU A 53 -4.01 14.20 -16.61
C LEU A 53 -4.50 15.33 -15.69
N GLY A 54 -3.61 15.91 -14.89
CA GLY A 54 -3.92 17.04 -14.02
C GLY A 54 -3.91 16.71 -12.52
N ALA A 55 -3.91 17.75 -11.72
CA ALA A 55 -3.87 17.65 -10.26
C ALA A 55 -5.17 17.01 -9.71
N GLY A 56 -5.03 16.17 -8.68
CA GLY A 56 -6.17 15.51 -8.02
C GLY A 56 -6.72 14.27 -8.73
N VAL A 57 -6.26 14.01 -9.96
CA VAL A 57 -6.71 12.87 -10.77
C VAL A 57 -6.22 11.53 -10.20
N ALA A 58 -5.05 11.50 -9.57
CA ALA A 58 -4.50 10.31 -8.92
C ALA A 58 -4.12 10.59 -7.47
N VAL A 59 -4.42 9.64 -6.58
CA VAL A 59 -4.14 9.76 -5.14
C VAL A 59 -3.53 8.47 -4.59
N GLN A 60 -2.46 8.58 -3.78
CA GLN A 60 -1.91 7.45 -3.03
C GLN A 60 -2.62 7.31 -1.68
N VAL A 61 -3.04 6.10 -1.34
CA VAL A 61 -3.67 5.76 -0.05
C VAL A 61 -2.91 4.57 0.56
N PRO A 62 -1.94 4.80 1.47
CA PRO A 62 -1.13 3.74 2.05
C PRO A 62 -1.91 2.96 3.13
N MET A 63 -1.67 1.64 3.19
CA MET A 63 -2.16 0.78 4.28
C MET A 63 -1.58 1.22 5.64
N ASP A 64 -0.41 1.84 5.65
CA ASP A 64 0.29 2.26 6.87
C ASP A 64 -0.56 3.22 7.73
N GLY A 65 -1.47 4.00 7.13
CA GLY A 65 -2.43 4.83 7.86
C GLY A 65 -3.40 4.05 8.76
N PHE A 66 -3.44 2.73 8.64
CA PHE A 66 -4.26 1.84 9.47
C PHE A 66 -3.47 1.09 10.54
N HIS A 67 -2.24 1.49 10.86
CA HIS A 67 -1.59 1.03 12.08
C HIS A 67 -2.46 1.36 13.30
N LEU A 68 -2.50 0.48 14.27
CA LEU A 68 -3.05 0.82 15.58
C LEU A 68 -2.16 1.86 16.25
N ALA A 69 -2.77 2.78 16.98
CA ALA A 69 -2.05 3.80 17.76
C ALA A 69 -1.10 3.14 18.78
N ASN A 70 -0.01 3.82 19.09
CA ASN A 70 1.00 3.32 20.02
C ASN A 70 0.40 2.95 21.39
N THR A 71 -0.51 3.77 21.91
CA THR A 71 -1.25 3.49 23.16
C THR A 71 -2.10 2.22 23.09
N ALA A 72 -2.71 1.94 21.94
CA ALA A 72 -3.46 0.70 21.75
C ALA A 72 -2.52 -0.51 21.63
N LEU A 73 -1.39 -0.37 20.95
CA LEU A 73 -0.38 -1.41 20.85
C LEU A 73 0.24 -1.75 22.22
N ASP A 74 0.49 -0.74 23.06
CA ASP A 74 0.99 -0.92 24.42
C ASP A 74 -0.02 -1.70 25.26
N ALA A 75 -1.30 -1.31 25.22
CA ALA A 75 -2.37 -2.02 25.93
C ALA A 75 -2.55 -3.48 25.47
N LEU A 76 -2.27 -3.77 24.20
CA LEU A 76 -2.34 -5.12 23.61
C LEU A 76 -1.04 -5.92 23.78
N GLY A 77 0.05 -5.33 24.30
CA GLY A 77 1.36 -5.98 24.37
C GLY A 77 1.95 -6.29 22.99
N ARG A 78 1.74 -5.39 21.98
CA ARG A 78 2.15 -5.61 20.59
C ARG A 78 3.09 -4.52 20.04
N ARG A 79 3.54 -3.62 20.90
CA ARG A 79 4.39 -2.49 20.52
C ARG A 79 5.73 -2.90 19.92
N ASP A 80 6.32 -3.96 20.46
CA ASP A 80 7.60 -4.53 20.06
C ASP A 80 7.63 -5.11 18.64
N ARG A 81 6.45 -5.39 18.08
CA ARG A 81 6.29 -5.91 16.72
C ARG A 81 5.42 -5.04 15.82
N LYS A 82 5.39 -3.72 16.07
CA LYS A 82 4.68 -2.77 15.21
C LYS A 82 5.06 -2.94 13.75
N GLY A 83 4.06 -3.09 12.86
CA GLY A 83 4.23 -3.47 11.47
C GLY A 83 3.91 -4.94 11.16
N ALA A 84 3.73 -5.80 12.19
CA ALA A 84 3.17 -7.13 12.03
C ALA A 84 1.67 -7.05 11.70
N ILE A 85 1.14 -8.09 11.06
CA ILE A 85 -0.23 -8.08 10.52
C ILE A 85 -1.32 -7.79 11.58
N ASP A 86 -1.09 -8.18 12.82
CA ASP A 86 -2.02 -8.01 13.94
C ASP A 86 -1.85 -6.67 14.68
N THR A 87 -1.09 -5.75 14.10
CA THR A 87 -0.89 -4.37 14.59
C THR A 87 -1.58 -3.32 13.72
N PHE A 88 -2.52 -3.77 12.86
CA PHE A 88 -3.31 -2.93 11.99
C PHE A 88 -4.81 -3.07 12.26
N ASP A 89 -5.56 -1.99 12.02
CA ASP A 89 -7.01 -2.05 11.85
C ASP A 89 -7.35 -2.57 10.44
N ALA A 90 -7.30 -3.89 10.31
CA ALA A 90 -7.56 -4.55 9.04
C ALA A 90 -9.00 -4.35 8.54
N ALA A 91 -9.98 -4.33 9.47
CA ALA A 91 -11.39 -4.15 9.12
C ALA A 91 -11.66 -2.72 8.63
N GLY A 92 -11.09 -1.73 9.30
CA GLY A 92 -11.17 -0.33 8.88
C GLY A 92 -10.53 -0.10 7.51
N TYR A 93 -9.38 -0.73 7.24
CA TYR A 93 -8.75 -0.65 5.93
C TYR A 93 -9.61 -1.25 4.81
N VAL A 94 -10.15 -2.46 5.02
CA VAL A 94 -11.06 -3.10 4.05
C VAL A 94 -12.31 -2.24 3.81
N ALA A 95 -12.89 -1.67 4.88
CA ALA A 95 -14.03 -0.77 4.77
C ALA A 95 -13.71 0.50 3.97
N LEU A 96 -12.50 1.07 4.14
CA LEU A 96 -12.06 2.20 3.31
C LEU A 96 -11.93 1.79 1.84
N VAL A 97 -11.25 0.67 1.53
CA VAL A 97 -11.09 0.20 0.15
C VAL A 97 -12.46 -0.01 -0.50
N ARG A 98 -13.43 -0.60 0.18
CA ARG A 98 -14.81 -0.72 -0.32
C ARG A 98 -15.45 0.63 -0.64
N ARG A 99 -15.26 1.64 0.20
CA ARG A 99 -15.75 3.01 -0.08
C ARG A 99 -15.08 3.62 -1.31
N LEU A 100 -13.77 3.37 -1.48
CA LEU A 100 -13.02 3.88 -2.63
C LEU A 100 -13.45 3.22 -3.95
N THR A 101 -13.78 1.93 -3.91
CA THR A 101 -14.20 1.15 -5.11
C THR A 101 -15.68 1.31 -5.41
N ALA A 102 -16.54 1.55 -4.42
CA ALA A 102 -17.97 1.82 -4.62
C ALA A 102 -18.23 3.23 -5.15
N ALA A 103 -17.27 4.13 -5.03
CA ALA A 103 -17.37 5.49 -5.52
C ALA A 103 -17.03 5.54 -7.03
N ASP A 104 -17.94 5.05 -7.86
CA ASP A 104 -17.94 5.13 -9.33
C ASP A 104 -18.07 6.58 -9.88
N GLY A 105 -17.57 7.55 -9.14
CA GLY A 105 -17.70 8.98 -9.42
C GLY A 105 -19.06 9.58 -9.00
N THR A 106 -20.00 8.73 -8.54
CA THR A 106 -21.34 9.18 -8.14
C THR A 106 -21.47 9.42 -6.62
N GLY A 107 -20.34 9.32 -5.89
CA GLY A 107 -20.27 9.65 -4.46
C GLY A 107 -20.89 8.59 -3.55
N GLY A 108 -20.75 8.75 -2.26
CA GLY A 108 -21.23 7.84 -1.24
C GLY A 108 -22.70 7.44 -1.40
N THR A 109 -23.19 6.62 -0.50
CA THR A 109 -24.56 6.09 -0.48
C THR A 109 -25.70 7.13 -0.61
N ASP A 110 -25.36 8.40 -0.63
CA ASP A 110 -26.26 9.56 -0.78
C ASP A 110 -26.20 10.25 -2.16
N GLY A 111 -25.40 9.75 -3.11
CA GLY A 111 -25.31 10.31 -4.47
C GLY A 111 -24.69 11.72 -4.55
N THR A 112 -24.08 12.23 -3.47
CA THR A 112 -23.62 13.63 -3.40
C THR A 112 -22.17 13.85 -3.84
N GLY A 113 -21.47 12.82 -4.30
CA GLY A 113 -20.07 12.94 -4.75
C GLY A 113 -19.10 13.40 -3.66
N SER A 114 -19.24 12.89 -2.44
CA SER A 114 -18.44 13.35 -1.30
C SER A 114 -16.99 12.84 -1.34
N THR A 115 -16.05 13.69 -0.91
CA THR A 115 -14.65 13.32 -0.71
C THR A 115 -14.53 12.17 0.30
N VAL A 116 -13.81 11.11 -0.08
CA VAL A 116 -13.44 10.04 0.85
C VAL A 116 -12.16 10.44 1.58
N TRP A 117 -12.23 10.54 2.90
CA TRP A 117 -11.06 10.83 3.72
C TRP A 117 -10.38 9.53 4.16
N ALA A 118 -9.07 9.46 3.95
CA ALA A 118 -8.22 8.35 4.38
C ALA A 118 -7.17 8.82 5.41
N PRO A 119 -6.72 7.95 6.30
CA PRO A 119 -5.60 8.23 7.18
C PRO A 119 -4.27 8.10 6.44
N ASP A 120 -3.24 8.82 6.95
CA ASP A 120 -1.84 8.61 6.60
C ASP A 120 -1.04 8.27 7.86
N PHE A 121 0.18 7.77 7.68
CA PHE A 121 1.10 7.47 8.77
C PHE A 121 2.17 8.57 8.89
N ASP A 122 2.11 9.37 9.96
CA ASP A 122 3.14 10.38 10.23
C ASP A 122 4.34 9.73 10.93
N ARG A 123 5.44 9.60 10.19
CA ARG A 123 6.69 8.98 10.68
C ARG A 123 7.43 9.81 11.73
N ARG A 124 7.09 11.09 11.90
CA ARG A 124 7.73 11.97 12.90
C ARG A 124 7.22 11.66 14.30
N VAL A 125 5.92 11.36 14.39
CA VAL A 125 5.27 11.00 15.66
C VAL A 125 5.05 9.49 15.78
N ASP A 126 5.36 8.73 14.75
CA ASP A 126 5.18 7.27 14.66
C ASP A 126 3.73 6.85 14.92
N GLU A 127 2.76 7.58 14.35
CA GLU A 127 1.32 7.36 14.55
C GLU A 127 0.51 7.52 13.26
N PRO A 128 -0.62 6.81 13.13
CA PRO A 128 -1.60 7.09 12.09
C PRO A 128 -2.36 8.38 12.41
N VAL A 129 -2.62 9.19 11.38
CA VAL A 129 -3.38 10.44 11.48
C VAL A 129 -4.61 10.35 10.59
N ALA A 130 -5.78 10.39 11.20
CA ALA A 130 -7.05 10.32 10.50
C ALA A 130 -7.29 11.58 9.64
N GLY A 131 -7.97 11.41 8.49
CA GLY A 131 -8.39 12.54 7.65
C GLY A 131 -7.23 13.27 6.96
N SER A 132 -6.07 12.65 6.82
CA SER A 132 -4.87 13.26 6.24
C SER A 132 -4.88 13.28 4.71
N ILE A 133 -5.59 12.33 4.07
CA ILE A 133 -5.61 12.17 2.62
C ILE A 133 -7.04 12.38 2.13
N ALA A 134 -7.23 13.36 1.25
CA ALA A 134 -8.48 13.57 0.55
C ALA A 134 -8.47 12.78 -0.77
N VAL A 135 -9.53 12.02 -1.02
CA VAL A 135 -9.81 11.37 -2.30
C VAL A 135 -11.11 11.96 -2.82
N PRO A 136 -11.05 13.06 -3.59
CA PRO A 136 -12.22 13.74 -4.13
C PRO A 136 -12.96 12.88 -5.19
N PRO A 137 -14.21 13.23 -5.52
CA PRO A 137 -15.01 12.48 -6.51
C PRO A 137 -14.36 12.39 -7.89
N GLU A 138 -13.65 13.41 -8.31
CA GLU A 138 -12.95 13.51 -9.59
C GLU A 138 -11.69 12.64 -9.69
N THR A 139 -11.23 12.03 -8.58
CA THR A 139 -10.09 11.11 -8.61
C THR A 139 -10.43 9.87 -9.43
N VAL A 140 -9.71 9.63 -10.52
CA VAL A 140 -9.90 8.47 -11.40
C VAL A 140 -8.95 7.31 -11.08
N LEU A 141 -7.82 7.57 -10.40
CA LEU A 141 -6.89 6.52 -9.98
C LEU A 141 -6.57 6.63 -8.50
N VAL A 142 -6.86 5.58 -7.75
CA VAL A 142 -6.36 5.43 -6.38
C VAL A 142 -5.30 4.34 -6.38
N VAL A 143 -4.11 4.66 -5.87
CA VAL A 143 -3.02 3.71 -5.68
C VAL A 143 -2.89 3.41 -4.20
N SER A 144 -3.36 2.25 -3.79
CA SER A 144 -3.18 1.78 -2.41
C SER A 144 -2.00 0.82 -2.32
N GLU A 145 -1.19 0.93 -1.27
CA GLU A 145 -0.03 0.07 -1.12
C GLU A 145 0.15 -0.41 0.31
N GLY A 146 0.68 -1.63 0.45
CA GLY A 146 0.92 -2.20 1.76
C GLY A 146 1.45 -3.63 1.72
N ASN A 147 1.84 -4.13 2.89
CA ASN A 147 2.42 -5.46 3.00
C ASN A 147 1.36 -6.58 2.81
N TYR A 148 0.16 -6.39 3.36
CA TYR A 148 -0.79 -7.49 3.56
C TYR A 148 -1.98 -7.51 2.59
N LEU A 149 -1.91 -6.77 1.47
CA LEU A 149 -3.01 -6.64 0.52
C LEU A 149 -3.39 -7.95 -0.18
N LEU A 150 -2.52 -8.95 -0.15
CA LEU A 150 -2.74 -10.28 -0.73
C LEU A 150 -2.87 -11.39 0.31
N ASP A 151 -2.83 -11.06 1.60
CA ASP A 151 -2.89 -12.05 2.69
C ASP A 151 -4.23 -12.81 2.68
N ARG A 152 -4.17 -14.13 3.03
CA ARG A 152 -5.34 -15.03 2.99
C ARG A 152 -6.20 -15.00 4.22
N THR A 153 -5.73 -14.37 5.30
CA THR A 153 -6.48 -14.31 6.54
C THR A 153 -7.59 -13.25 6.47
N ALA A 154 -8.70 -13.48 7.14
CA ALA A 154 -9.75 -12.46 7.25
C ALA A 154 -9.25 -11.29 8.12
N PRO A 155 -9.63 -10.03 7.79
CA PRO A 155 -10.44 -9.64 6.62
C PRO A 155 -9.61 -9.36 5.35
N TRP A 156 -8.26 -9.43 5.41
CA TRP A 156 -7.35 -9.10 4.29
C TRP A 156 -7.67 -9.87 3.01
N ARG A 157 -8.13 -11.13 3.12
CA ARG A 157 -8.46 -12.01 1.97
C ARG A 157 -9.51 -11.42 1.01
N GLU A 158 -10.24 -10.39 1.44
CA GLU A 158 -11.27 -9.75 0.64
C GLU A 158 -10.71 -8.71 -0.34
N LEU A 159 -9.53 -8.15 -0.02
CA LEU A 159 -8.93 -7.05 -0.77
C LEU A 159 -8.67 -7.34 -2.25
N PRO A 160 -8.12 -8.52 -2.65
CA PRO A 160 -7.85 -8.76 -4.06
C PRO A 160 -9.09 -8.65 -4.95
N GLY A 161 -10.27 -8.99 -4.42
CA GLY A 161 -11.55 -8.87 -5.14
C GLY A 161 -12.14 -7.46 -5.17
N LEU A 162 -11.58 -6.53 -4.39
CA LEU A 162 -12.01 -5.14 -4.36
C LEU A 162 -11.19 -4.25 -5.30
N PHE A 163 -9.93 -4.59 -5.55
CA PHE A 163 -9.06 -3.81 -6.43
C PHE A 163 -9.38 -4.06 -7.92
N THR A 164 -9.26 -3.03 -8.74
CA THR A 164 -9.28 -3.16 -10.20
C THR A 164 -8.14 -4.06 -10.67
N GLU A 165 -6.96 -3.85 -10.09
CA GLU A 165 -5.79 -4.69 -10.28
C GLU A 165 -4.99 -4.81 -8.98
N THR A 166 -4.32 -5.96 -8.82
CA THR A 166 -3.36 -6.18 -7.75
C THR A 166 -1.97 -6.37 -8.34
N TRP A 167 -1.03 -5.56 -7.89
CA TRP A 167 0.37 -5.62 -8.31
C TRP A 167 1.25 -6.10 -7.15
N ALA A 168 2.26 -6.92 -7.45
CA ALA A 168 3.23 -7.35 -6.45
C ALA A 168 4.63 -6.86 -6.81
N CYS A 169 5.22 -6.01 -5.97
CA CYS A 169 6.62 -5.62 -6.09
C CYS A 169 7.53 -6.79 -5.74
N VAL A 170 8.40 -7.17 -6.69
CA VAL A 170 9.42 -8.21 -6.53
C VAL A 170 10.81 -7.62 -6.72
N VAL A 171 11.73 -8.00 -5.84
CA VAL A 171 13.11 -7.54 -5.82
C VAL A 171 13.97 -8.61 -5.15
N ASP A 172 15.25 -8.65 -5.49
CA ASP A 172 16.20 -9.56 -4.85
C ASP A 172 16.30 -9.26 -3.35
N ASP A 173 16.39 -10.31 -2.54
CA ASP A 173 16.33 -10.19 -1.08
C ASP A 173 17.52 -9.39 -0.52
N SER A 174 18.71 -9.51 -1.12
CA SER A 174 19.88 -8.70 -0.78
C SER A 174 19.62 -7.21 -0.97
N VAL A 175 19.06 -6.82 -2.11
CA VAL A 175 18.70 -5.42 -2.43
C VAL A 175 17.64 -4.91 -1.46
N ARG A 176 16.64 -5.74 -1.13
CA ARG A 176 15.60 -5.43 -0.15
C ARG A 176 16.18 -5.14 1.24
N ILE A 177 17.09 -6.00 1.71
CA ILE A 177 17.75 -5.86 3.02
C ILE A 177 18.60 -4.57 3.04
N ASP A 178 19.39 -4.30 2.01
CA ASP A 178 20.21 -3.09 1.94
C ASP A 178 19.36 -1.81 1.99
N ARG A 179 18.22 -1.80 1.27
CA ARG A 179 17.25 -0.69 1.32
C ARG A 179 16.70 -0.49 2.73
N LEU A 180 16.39 -1.58 3.45
CA LEU A 180 15.87 -1.55 4.82
C LEU A 180 16.93 -1.05 5.81
N VAL A 181 18.15 -1.55 5.72
CA VAL A 181 19.27 -1.09 6.55
C VAL A 181 19.46 0.42 6.39
N GLY A 182 19.56 0.91 5.14
CA GLY A 182 19.70 2.32 4.87
C GLY A 182 18.50 3.16 5.39
N ARG A 183 17.27 2.61 5.34
CA ARG A 183 16.08 3.26 5.90
C ARG A 183 16.15 3.34 7.42
N HIS A 184 16.48 2.25 8.12
CA HIS A 184 16.57 2.21 9.57
C HIS A 184 17.68 3.11 10.11
N MET A 185 18.84 3.19 9.42
CA MET A 185 19.91 4.11 9.77
C MET A 185 19.47 5.58 9.68
N ARG A 186 18.72 5.98 8.64
CA ARG A 186 18.16 7.34 8.53
C ARG A 186 17.17 7.67 9.65
N HIS A 187 16.60 6.67 10.31
CA HIS A 187 15.71 6.84 11.47
C HIS A 187 16.43 6.63 12.81
N GLY A 188 17.77 6.73 12.82
CA GLY A 188 18.58 6.82 14.05
C GLY A 188 19.10 5.49 14.60
N ARG A 189 18.93 4.35 13.90
CA ARG A 189 19.59 3.11 14.30
C ARG A 189 21.04 3.10 13.83
N ASP A 190 21.94 2.49 14.61
CA ASP A 190 23.26 2.14 14.13
C ASP A 190 23.17 1.04 13.06
N HIS A 191 24.25 0.79 12.35
CA HIS A 191 24.28 -0.17 11.24
C HIS A 191 23.94 -1.59 11.69
N GLU A 192 24.47 -2.03 12.83
CA GLU A 192 24.24 -3.38 13.35
C GLU A 192 22.78 -3.58 13.79
N GLY A 193 22.22 -2.64 14.54
CA GLY A 193 20.83 -2.63 14.95
C GLY A 193 19.87 -2.52 13.75
N ALA A 194 20.23 -1.72 12.74
CA ALA A 194 19.47 -1.61 11.50
C ALA A 194 19.45 -2.94 10.73
N ARG A 195 20.61 -3.61 10.61
CA ARG A 195 20.72 -4.91 9.94
C ARG A 195 19.96 -6.00 10.69
N ARG A 196 20.12 -6.08 12.00
CA ARG A 196 19.38 -7.05 12.83
C ARG A 196 17.87 -6.87 12.67
N TRP A 197 17.37 -5.64 12.75
CA TRP A 197 15.95 -5.36 12.57
C TRP A 197 15.44 -5.73 11.17
N ALA A 198 16.21 -5.38 10.13
CA ALA A 198 15.86 -5.70 8.75
C ALA A 198 15.78 -7.22 8.49
N VAL A 199 16.61 -8.02 9.16
CA VAL A 199 16.63 -9.47 8.99
C VAL A 199 15.61 -10.16 9.89
N GLU A 200 15.53 -9.79 11.15
CA GLU A 200 14.68 -10.50 12.12
C GLU A 200 13.22 -10.03 12.07
N VAL A 201 12.97 -8.73 12.12
CA VAL A 201 11.60 -8.18 12.19
C VAL A 201 11.00 -8.02 10.79
N ASP A 202 11.67 -7.25 9.93
CA ASP A 202 11.18 -7.07 8.54
C ASP A 202 11.26 -8.39 7.76
N GLY A 203 12.25 -9.26 8.06
CA GLY A 203 12.40 -10.58 7.45
C GLY A 203 11.25 -11.53 7.80
N ALA A 204 10.81 -11.57 9.05
CA ALA A 204 9.66 -12.38 9.45
C ALA A 204 8.37 -11.94 8.71
N ASN A 205 8.15 -10.63 8.58
CA ASN A 205 7.04 -10.08 7.80
C ASN A 205 7.20 -10.41 6.30
N ALA A 206 8.44 -10.35 5.77
CA ALA A 206 8.70 -10.65 4.37
C ALA A 206 8.35 -12.09 4.00
N VAL A 207 8.67 -13.07 4.84
CA VAL A 207 8.30 -14.49 4.61
C VAL A 207 6.80 -14.64 4.43
N ARG A 208 5.99 -14.03 5.30
CA ARG A 208 4.53 -14.06 5.19
C ARG A 208 4.03 -13.43 3.90
N VAL A 209 4.51 -12.22 3.60
CA VAL A 209 4.07 -11.46 2.42
C VAL A 209 4.46 -12.18 1.13
N THR A 210 5.69 -12.69 1.04
CA THR A 210 6.21 -13.32 -0.17
C THR A 210 5.44 -14.59 -0.55
N ALA A 211 4.93 -15.33 0.43
CA ALA A 211 4.15 -16.53 0.22
C ALA A 211 2.88 -16.29 -0.64
N ASP A 212 2.33 -15.08 -0.62
CA ASP A 212 1.09 -14.74 -1.30
C ASP A 212 1.24 -13.83 -2.54
N LEU A 213 2.48 -13.41 -2.91
CA LEU A 213 2.69 -12.54 -4.08
C LEU A 213 2.22 -13.14 -5.39
N HIS A 214 2.21 -14.48 -5.50
CA HIS A 214 1.69 -15.19 -6.67
C HIS A 214 0.19 -14.95 -6.92
N ARG A 215 -0.54 -14.36 -5.97
CA ARG A 215 -1.96 -14.02 -6.08
C ARG A 215 -2.21 -12.66 -6.72
N ALA A 216 -1.18 -11.87 -6.94
CA ALA A 216 -1.31 -10.62 -7.68
C ALA A 216 -1.65 -10.89 -9.15
N SER A 217 -2.37 -9.96 -9.79
CA SER A 217 -2.60 -10.01 -11.24
C SER A 217 -1.34 -9.72 -12.03
N VAL A 218 -0.44 -8.88 -11.48
CA VAL A 218 0.80 -8.44 -12.12
C VAL A 218 1.96 -8.48 -11.14
N LEU A 219 3.13 -8.93 -11.58
CA LEU A 219 4.40 -8.74 -10.89
C LEU A 219 5.10 -7.49 -11.43
N VAL A 220 5.68 -6.68 -10.54
CA VAL A 220 6.48 -5.52 -10.94
C VAL A 220 7.88 -5.68 -10.38
N ARG A 221 8.87 -5.75 -11.26
CA ARG A 221 10.28 -5.83 -10.88
C ARG A 221 10.80 -4.43 -10.55
N THR A 222 11.18 -4.22 -9.26
CA THR A 222 11.55 -2.92 -8.69
C THR A 222 13.02 -2.79 -8.32
#